data_87108dae92957660a6727fbdbbe0d25a
#
_entry.id   87108dae92957660a6727fbdbbe0d25a
#
_cell.length_a   1.000
_cell.length_b   1.000
_cell.length_c   1.000
_cell.angle_alpha   90.00
_cell.angle_beta   90.00
_cell.angle_gamma   90.00
#
_symmetry.space_group_name_H-M   'P 1'
#
loop_
_entity.id
_entity.type
_entity.pdbx_description
1 polymer ?
#
loop_
_entity_poly.entity_id
_entity_poly.type
_entity_poly.pdbx_seq_one_letter_code
_entity_poly.pdbx_strand_id
1 'polypeptide(L)'
;MTEKRVDKVYEKYAWVIIAVIGLLIFVGGAPHTLGNNASPEIVESFVGMTMSEFKASNPNFYDVYDYYFRGGGWSDMGFGFFVIVISATLYRKGDKLAWYILWSVPVFFLGHAAIALNFGQPTSSLIPFLTVFVVLSLLGMLLPVRKFFPK
;
A
#
# COMPACT_ATOMS: atom_id res chain seq x y z
N MET A 1 -14.41 -40.92 0.85
CA MET A 1 -13.03 -40.46 0.61
C MET A 1 -13.09 -39.16 -0.14
N THR A 2 -12.78 -38.04 0.51
CA THR A 2 -12.74 -36.73 -0.17
C THR A 2 -11.46 -36.66 -0.98
N GLU A 3 -11.60 -36.66 -2.29
CA GLU A 3 -10.49 -36.47 -3.22
C GLU A 3 -9.73 -35.19 -2.84
N LYS A 4 -8.44 -35.33 -2.50
CA LYS A 4 -7.60 -34.19 -2.09
C LYS A 4 -7.36 -33.33 -3.33
N ARG A 5 -8.07 -32.20 -3.43
CA ARG A 5 -7.93 -31.24 -4.54
C ARG A 5 -6.46 -30.80 -4.63
N VAL A 6 -5.86 -30.97 -5.81
CA VAL A 6 -4.52 -30.43 -6.10
C VAL A 6 -4.65 -28.94 -6.46
N ASP A 7 -4.08 -28.08 -5.63
CA ASP A 7 -4.06 -26.64 -5.90
C ASP A 7 -3.29 -26.36 -7.20
N LYS A 8 -3.87 -25.53 -8.06
CA LYS A 8 -3.16 -25.06 -9.25
C LYS A 8 -1.99 -24.17 -8.83
N VAL A 9 -0.96 -24.07 -9.66
CA VAL A 9 0.29 -23.33 -9.37
C VAL A 9 -0.02 -21.91 -8.92
N TYR A 10 -0.92 -21.20 -9.60
CA TYR A 10 -1.30 -19.82 -9.24
C TYR A 10 -2.05 -19.74 -7.88
N GLU A 11 -2.85 -20.76 -7.54
CA GLU A 11 -3.52 -20.84 -6.22
C GLU A 11 -2.50 -21.04 -5.09
N LYS A 12 -1.43 -21.79 -5.37
CA LYS A 12 -0.35 -22.06 -4.42
C LYS A 12 0.50 -20.82 -4.13
N TYR A 13 0.76 -19.98 -5.14
CA TYR A 13 1.73 -18.89 -5.04
C TYR A 13 1.10 -17.47 -5.02
N ALA A 14 -0.22 -17.32 -5.17
CA ALA A 14 -0.88 -16.00 -5.14
C ALA A 14 -0.57 -15.18 -3.88
N TRP A 15 -0.33 -15.84 -2.74
CA TRP A 15 0.08 -15.16 -1.51
C TRP A 15 1.39 -14.37 -1.65
N VAL A 16 2.28 -14.80 -2.55
CA VAL A 16 3.57 -14.12 -2.79
C VAL A 16 3.33 -12.72 -3.39
N ILE A 17 2.35 -12.59 -4.29
CA ILE A 17 2.00 -11.30 -4.90
C ILE A 17 1.62 -10.31 -3.79
N ILE A 18 0.73 -10.72 -2.89
CA ILE A 18 0.27 -9.87 -1.79
C ILE A 18 1.39 -9.58 -0.80
N ALA A 19 2.23 -10.58 -0.48
CA ALA A 19 3.37 -10.38 0.41
C ALA A 19 4.41 -9.40 -0.17
N VAL A 20 4.67 -9.47 -1.48
CA VAL A 20 5.56 -8.53 -2.18
C VAL A 20 4.97 -7.12 -2.16
N ILE A 21 3.67 -6.96 -2.39
CA ILE A 21 3.00 -5.66 -2.26
C ILE A 21 3.17 -5.12 -0.83
N GLY A 22 2.92 -5.95 0.19
CA GLY A 22 3.15 -5.57 1.58
C GLY A 22 4.60 -5.15 1.86
N LEU A 23 5.58 -5.86 1.29
CA LEU A 23 7.00 -5.49 1.39
C LEU A 23 7.30 -4.13 0.75
N LEU A 24 6.72 -3.87 -0.42
CA LEU A 24 6.91 -2.59 -1.11
C LEU A 24 6.27 -1.42 -0.34
N ILE A 25 5.10 -1.63 0.29
CA ILE A 25 4.49 -0.63 1.17
C ILE A 25 5.39 -0.39 2.39
N PHE A 26 5.88 -1.47 3.03
CA PHE A 26 6.77 -1.38 4.19
C PHE A 26 8.05 -0.60 3.87
N VAL A 27 8.74 -0.97 2.79
CA VAL A 27 9.99 -0.31 2.36
C VAL A 27 9.73 1.13 1.90
N GLY A 28 8.59 1.39 1.22
CA GLY A 28 8.20 2.72 0.78
C GLY A 28 7.89 3.68 1.94
N GLY A 29 7.35 3.18 3.06
CA GLY A 29 7.10 4.00 4.25
C GLY A 29 8.36 4.38 5.04
N ALA A 30 9.45 3.61 4.92
CA ALA A 30 10.66 3.84 5.69
C ALA A 30 11.34 5.20 5.43
N PRO A 31 11.55 5.67 4.18
CA PRO A 31 12.08 7.01 3.91
C PRO A 31 11.21 8.11 4.52
N HIS A 32 9.89 8.01 4.41
CA HIS A 32 8.97 8.99 4.99
C HIS A 32 9.11 9.05 6.51
N THR A 33 9.17 7.92 7.18
CA THR A 33 9.38 7.84 8.65
C THR A 33 10.69 8.51 9.08
N LEU A 34 11.74 8.40 8.25
CA LEU A 34 13.04 9.04 8.50
C LEU A 34 13.07 10.54 8.12
N GLY A 35 11.96 11.09 7.61
CA GLY A 35 11.86 12.49 7.20
C GLY A 35 12.44 12.77 5.81
N ASN A 36 12.66 11.73 5.01
CA ASN A 36 13.10 11.86 3.63
C ASN A 36 11.87 11.95 2.71
N ASN A 37 11.52 13.17 2.28
CA ASN A 37 10.49 13.35 1.28
C ASN A 37 11.07 13.03 -0.11
N ALA A 38 10.59 11.95 -0.72
CA ALA A 38 11.03 11.53 -2.05
C ALA A 38 10.45 12.42 -3.17
N SER A 39 9.42 13.21 -2.87
CA SER A 39 8.72 14.07 -3.83
C SER A 39 8.39 15.44 -3.19
N PRO A 40 9.41 16.23 -2.80
CA PRO A 40 9.17 17.53 -2.18
C PRO A 40 8.39 18.48 -3.09
N GLU A 41 8.54 18.36 -4.40
CA GLU A 41 7.84 19.14 -5.43
C GLU A 41 6.31 19.05 -5.31
N ILE A 42 5.77 17.98 -4.75
CA ILE A 42 4.32 17.87 -4.49
C ILE A 42 3.92 18.90 -3.44
N VAL A 43 4.63 18.96 -2.31
CA VAL A 43 4.34 19.92 -1.25
C VAL A 43 4.65 21.34 -1.70
N GLU A 44 5.77 21.54 -2.41
CA GLU A 44 6.18 22.83 -2.97
C GLU A 44 5.12 23.40 -3.92
N SER A 45 4.44 22.53 -4.71
CA SER A 45 3.35 22.96 -5.59
C SER A 45 2.12 23.49 -4.83
N PHE A 46 1.88 23.03 -3.60
CA PHE A 46 0.78 23.50 -2.75
C PHE A 46 1.13 24.79 -2.00
N VAL A 47 2.37 24.90 -1.50
CA VAL A 47 2.78 26.05 -0.69
C VAL A 47 3.35 27.19 -1.52
N GLY A 48 3.68 26.97 -2.80
CA GLY A 48 4.20 27.99 -3.72
C GLY A 48 5.63 28.41 -3.42
N MET A 49 6.38 27.62 -2.66
CA MET A 49 7.78 27.88 -2.28
C MET A 49 8.54 26.57 -2.06
N THR A 50 9.87 26.62 -2.03
CA THR A 50 10.68 25.43 -1.73
C THR A 50 10.48 24.95 -0.29
N MET A 51 10.75 23.67 -0.02
CA MET A 51 10.66 23.11 1.34
C MET A 51 11.58 23.85 2.34
N SER A 52 12.73 24.33 1.91
CA SER A 52 13.65 25.12 2.74
C SER A 52 13.08 26.49 3.08
N GLU A 53 12.48 27.18 2.12
CA GLU A 53 11.80 28.46 2.32
C GLU A 53 10.55 28.27 3.20
N PHE A 54 9.78 27.22 2.97
CA PHE A 54 8.61 26.89 3.80
C PHE A 54 8.99 26.69 5.25
N LYS A 55 10.07 25.91 5.52
CA LYS A 55 10.58 25.70 6.87
C LYS A 55 11.08 27.00 7.52
N ALA A 56 11.77 27.86 6.76
CA ALA A 56 12.31 29.10 7.27
C ALA A 56 11.23 30.15 7.59
N SER A 57 10.22 30.25 6.72
CA SER A 57 9.13 31.26 6.85
C SER A 57 7.97 30.81 7.74
N ASN A 58 7.74 29.50 7.85
CA ASN A 58 6.61 28.94 8.59
C ASN A 58 7.01 27.73 9.45
N PRO A 59 7.94 27.86 10.41
CA PRO A 59 8.51 26.74 11.15
C PRO A 59 7.45 25.88 11.87
N ASN A 60 6.46 26.49 12.51
CA ASN A 60 5.42 25.74 13.22
C ASN A 60 4.54 24.90 12.27
N PHE A 61 4.20 25.43 11.08
CA PHE A 61 3.45 24.68 10.09
C PHE A 61 4.29 23.58 9.46
N TYR A 62 5.59 23.84 9.26
CA TYR A 62 6.52 22.81 8.80
C TYR A 62 6.63 21.67 9.80
N ASP A 63 6.70 21.94 11.10
CA ASP A 63 6.77 20.91 12.15
C ASP A 63 5.51 20.05 12.17
N VAL A 64 4.32 20.67 11.98
CA VAL A 64 3.06 19.93 11.86
C VAL A 64 3.07 19.04 10.61
N TYR A 65 3.50 19.59 9.47
CA TYR A 65 3.66 18.81 8.24
C TYR A 65 4.62 17.61 8.44
N ASP A 66 5.82 17.84 8.97
CA ASP A 66 6.83 16.82 9.19
C ASP A 66 6.33 15.71 10.13
N TYR A 67 5.61 16.08 11.19
CA TYR A 67 4.97 15.14 12.10
C TYR A 67 3.98 14.21 11.38
N TYR A 68 3.05 14.77 10.60
CA TYR A 68 2.06 13.97 9.87
C TYR A 68 2.71 13.15 8.75
N PHE A 69 3.72 13.69 8.08
CA PHE A 69 4.44 13.02 7.03
C PHE A 69 5.18 11.77 7.56
N ARG A 70 5.91 11.92 8.67
CA ARG A 70 6.57 10.79 9.35
C ARG A 70 5.58 9.80 9.93
N GLY A 71 4.49 10.29 10.52
CA GLY A 71 3.41 9.47 11.04
C GLY A 71 2.74 8.63 9.93
N GLY A 72 2.54 9.21 8.75
CA GLY A 72 2.08 8.52 7.55
C GLY A 72 3.03 7.38 7.16
N GLY A 73 4.32 7.67 7.05
CA GLY A 73 5.33 6.65 6.74
C GLY A 73 5.36 5.50 7.74
N TRP A 74 5.24 5.80 9.04
CA TRP A 74 5.13 4.79 10.08
C TRP A 74 3.88 3.92 9.94
N SER A 75 2.74 4.54 9.59
CA SER A 75 1.48 3.82 9.34
C SER A 75 1.59 2.90 8.12
N ASP A 76 2.24 3.36 7.04
CA ASP A 76 2.51 2.54 5.85
C ASP A 76 3.39 1.34 6.19
N MET A 77 4.46 1.55 6.97
CA MET A 77 5.30 0.44 7.45
C MET A 77 4.50 -0.57 8.28
N GLY A 78 3.69 -0.10 9.22
CA GLY A 78 2.82 -0.95 10.03
C GLY A 78 1.84 -1.76 9.18
N PHE A 79 1.18 -1.09 8.23
CA PHE A 79 0.25 -1.75 7.31
C PHE A 79 0.96 -2.77 6.41
N GLY A 80 2.09 -2.38 5.81
CA GLY A 80 2.89 -3.27 4.96
C GLY A 80 3.37 -4.52 5.71
N PHE A 81 3.88 -4.35 6.93
CA PHE A 81 4.26 -5.47 7.80
C PHE A 81 3.08 -6.41 8.08
N PHE A 82 1.92 -5.85 8.42
CA PHE A 82 0.70 -6.62 8.66
C PHE A 82 0.27 -7.43 7.44
N VAL A 83 0.31 -6.82 6.25
CA VAL A 83 0.02 -7.49 4.97
C VAL A 83 0.98 -8.66 4.73
N ILE A 84 2.30 -8.49 4.96
CA ILE A 84 3.29 -9.56 4.83
C ILE A 84 2.95 -10.73 5.76
N VAL A 85 2.74 -10.45 7.03
CA VAL A 85 2.48 -11.49 8.04
C VAL A 85 1.22 -12.27 7.71
N ILE A 86 0.11 -11.60 7.42
CA ILE A 86 -1.15 -12.27 7.09
C ILE A 86 -1.02 -13.10 5.80
N SER A 87 -0.36 -12.54 4.77
CA SER A 87 -0.19 -13.23 3.49
C SER A 87 0.63 -14.51 3.65
N ALA A 88 1.76 -14.44 4.34
CA ALA A 88 2.68 -15.56 4.51
C ALA A 88 2.17 -16.65 5.46
N THR A 89 1.26 -16.31 6.38
CA THR A 89 0.77 -17.22 7.42
C THR A 89 -0.64 -17.75 7.11
N LEU A 90 -1.65 -16.92 7.25
CA LEU A 90 -3.07 -17.31 7.17
C LEU A 90 -3.55 -17.45 5.73
N TYR A 91 -3.29 -16.43 4.89
CA TYR A 91 -3.74 -16.42 3.50
C TYR A 91 -3.12 -17.56 2.70
N ARG A 92 -1.82 -17.81 2.88
CA ARG A 92 -1.13 -18.98 2.29
C ARG A 92 -1.81 -20.30 2.61
N LYS A 93 -2.40 -20.42 3.80
CA LYS A 93 -3.12 -21.64 4.25
C LYS A 93 -4.57 -21.71 3.75
N GLY A 94 -5.09 -20.67 3.10
CA GLY A 94 -6.47 -20.62 2.60
C GLY A 94 -7.49 -20.19 3.67
N ASP A 95 -7.06 -19.44 4.67
CA ASP A 95 -7.95 -18.89 5.70
C ASP A 95 -8.87 -17.83 5.09
N LYS A 96 -10.19 -18.01 5.25
CA LYS A 96 -11.20 -17.11 4.68
C LYS A 96 -11.17 -15.72 5.32
N LEU A 97 -10.89 -15.63 6.62
CA LEU A 97 -10.81 -14.34 7.31
C LEU A 97 -9.63 -13.53 6.77
N ALA A 98 -8.49 -14.18 6.54
CA ALA A 98 -7.34 -13.54 5.91
C ALA A 98 -7.67 -13.02 4.50
N TRP A 99 -8.46 -13.78 3.72
CA TRP A 99 -8.93 -13.31 2.42
C TRP A 99 -9.76 -12.03 2.54
N TYR A 100 -10.70 -11.95 3.47
CA TYR A 100 -11.49 -10.75 3.70
C TYR A 100 -10.65 -9.57 4.18
N ILE A 101 -9.73 -9.80 5.13
CA ILE A 101 -8.86 -8.74 5.67
C ILE A 101 -7.98 -8.14 4.58
N LEU A 102 -7.42 -8.97 3.70
CA LEU A 102 -6.50 -8.50 2.65
C LEU A 102 -7.18 -7.70 1.53
N TRP A 103 -8.52 -7.63 1.48
CA TRP A 103 -9.22 -6.63 0.67
C TRP A 103 -8.89 -5.19 1.08
N SER A 104 -8.34 -4.99 2.27
CA SER A 104 -7.79 -3.70 2.68
C SER A 104 -6.66 -3.21 1.76
N VAL A 105 -5.94 -4.12 1.08
CA VAL A 105 -4.83 -3.76 0.19
C VAL A 105 -5.28 -2.98 -1.05
N PRO A 106 -6.20 -3.48 -1.90
CA PRO A 106 -6.70 -2.67 -3.01
C PRO A 106 -7.43 -1.40 -2.53
N VAL A 107 -8.15 -1.45 -1.39
CA VAL A 107 -8.81 -0.27 -0.80
C VAL A 107 -7.79 0.79 -0.39
N PHE A 108 -6.65 0.40 0.16
CA PHE A 108 -5.55 1.31 0.50
C PHE A 108 -5.07 2.11 -0.72
N PHE A 109 -4.79 1.44 -1.84
CA PHE A 109 -4.34 2.12 -3.05
C PHE A 109 -5.43 2.96 -3.71
N LEU A 110 -6.69 2.50 -3.70
CA LEU A 110 -7.82 3.28 -4.19
C LEU A 110 -8.05 4.54 -3.35
N GLY A 111 -7.88 4.45 -2.03
CA GLY A 111 -7.95 5.59 -1.13
C GLY A 111 -6.88 6.63 -1.44
N HIS A 112 -5.63 6.20 -1.65
CA HIS A 112 -4.54 7.10 -2.05
C HIS A 112 -4.81 7.77 -3.41
N ALA A 113 -5.33 7.01 -4.39
CA ALA A 113 -5.70 7.57 -5.69
C ALA A 113 -6.81 8.61 -5.56
N ALA A 114 -7.84 8.34 -4.75
CA ALA A 114 -8.93 9.29 -4.52
C ALA A 114 -8.45 10.58 -3.85
N ILE A 115 -7.56 10.46 -2.87
CA ILE A 115 -6.94 11.62 -2.21
C ILE A 115 -6.12 12.42 -3.23
N ALA A 116 -5.25 11.77 -3.99
CA ALA A 116 -4.42 12.44 -5.00
C ALA A 116 -5.26 13.21 -6.02
N LEU A 117 -6.34 12.61 -6.52
CA LEU A 117 -7.26 13.25 -7.46
C LEU A 117 -8.00 14.43 -6.83
N ASN A 118 -8.45 14.29 -5.58
CA ASN A 118 -9.19 15.34 -4.89
C ASN A 118 -8.33 16.59 -4.62
N PHE A 119 -7.04 16.40 -4.36
CA PHE A 119 -6.10 17.51 -4.11
C PHE A 119 -5.39 18.01 -5.37
N GLY A 120 -5.74 17.52 -6.56
CA GLY A 120 -5.15 17.99 -7.82
C GLY A 120 -3.65 17.71 -7.94
N GLN A 121 -3.16 16.64 -7.29
CA GLN A 121 -1.75 16.28 -7.37
C GLN A 121 -1.33 15.94 -8.81
N PRO A 122 -0.04 16.10 -9.17
CA PRO A 122 0.47 15.68 -10.47
C PRO A 122 0.19 14.19 -10.67
N THR A 123 -0.80 13.87 -11.52
CA THR A 123 -1.33 12.51 -11.67
C THR A 123 -0.58 11.66 -12.69
N SER A 124 0.31 12.29 -13.48
CA SER A 124 0.97 11.63 -14.60
C SER A 124 1.80 10.39 -14.27
N SER A 125 2.43 10.35 -13.10
CA SER A 125 3.20 9.18 -12.63
C SER A 125 2.51 8.42 -11.50
N LEU A 126 1.83 9.13 -10.61
CA LEU A 126 1.23 8.56 -9.41
C LEU A 126 0.03 7.65 -9.73
N ILE A 127 -0.90 8.08 -10.59
CA ILE A 127 -2.08 7.28 -10.93
C ILE A 127 -1.73 5.97 -11.65
N PRO A 128 -0.85 5.95 -12.69
CA PRO A 128 -0.39 4.68 -13.27
C PRO A 128 0.26 3.76 -12.23
N PHE A 129 1.10 4.29 -11.34
CA PHE A 129 1.73 3.52 -10.26
C PHE A 129 0.67 2.88 -9.35
N LEU A 130 -0.27 3.65 -8.81
CA LEU A 130 -1.34 3.15 -7.95
C LEU A 130 -2.22 2.12 -8.67
N THR A 131 -2.52 2.34 -9.96
CA THR A 131 -3.31 1.42 -10.79
C THR A 131 -2.64 0.05 -10.90
N VAL A 132 -1.32 0.00 -11.11
CA VAL A 132 -0.57 -1.27 -11.15
C VAL A 132 -0.75 -2.04 -9.85
N PHE A 133 -0.64 -1.38 -8.70
CA PHE A 133 -0.81 -2.04 -7.40
C PHE A 133 -2.25 -2.49 -7.14
N VAL A 134 -3.25 -1.73 -7.57
CA VAL A 134 -4.66 -2.18 -7.51
C VAL A 134 -4.85 -3.44 -8.35
N VAL A 135 -4.37 -3.45 -9.59
CA VAL A 135 -4.49 -4.62 -10.48
C VAL A 135 -3.78 -5.83 -9.90
N LEU A 136 -2.52 -5.67 -9.45
CA LEU A 136 -1.76 -6.78 -8.85
C LEU A 136 -2.43 -7.32 -7.59
N SER A 137 -2.95 -6.45 -6.73
CA SER A 137 -3.67 -6.88 -5.53
C SER A 137 -4.95 -7.64 -5.87
N LEU A 138 -5.72 -7.15 -6.84
CA LEU A 138 -6.91 -7.87 -7.33
C LEU A 138 -6.55 -9.22 -7.94
N LEU A 139 -5.49 -9.32 -8.73
CA LEU A 139 -5.01 -10.60 -9.24
C LEU A 139 -4.63 -11.55 -8.10
N GLY A 140 -3.85 -11.07 -7.13
CA GLY A 140 -3.47 -11.85 -5.96
C GLY A 140 -4.67 -12.34 -5.14
N MET A 141 -5.77 -11.58 -5.10
CA MET A 141 -6.99 -11.91 -4.35
C MET A 141 -7.97 -12.79 -5.13
N LEU A 142 -8.17 -12.53 -6.42
CA LEU A 142 -9.22 -13.17 -7.22
C LEU A 142 -8.78 -14.50 -7.84
N LEU A 143 -7.51 -14.60 -8.28
CA LEU A 143 -7.01 -15.85 -8.87
C LEU A 143 -7.18 -17.06 -7.95
N PRO A 144 -6.85 -17.00 -6.65
CA PRO A 144 -6.97 -18.13 -5.75
C PRO A 144 -8.34 -18.24 -5.07
N VAL A 145 -9.37 -17.50 -5.50
CA VAL A 145 -10.69 -17.47 -4.83
C VAL A 145 -11.27 -18.85 -4.54
N ARG A 146 -11.05 -19.82 -5.45
CA ARG A 146 -11.52 -21.20 -5.27
C ARG A 146 -10.81 -21.95 -4.14
N LYS A 147 -9.63 -21.50 -3.73
CA LYS A 147 -8.91 -22.05 -2.57
C LYS A 147 -9.64 -21.71 -1.27
N PHE A 148 -10.22 -20.53 -1.20
CA PHE A 148 -10.94 -20.03 -0.02
C PHE A 148 -12.41 -20.46 -0.02
N PHE A 149 -12.99 -20.61 -1.21
CA PHE A 149 -14.41 -20.94 -1.42
C PHE A 149 -14.53 -22.14 -2.37
N PRO A 150 -14.14 -23.35 -1.93
CA PRO A 150 -14.31 -24.56 -2.73
C PRO A 150 -15.82 -24.83 -2.94
N LYS A 151 -16.19 -25.18 -4.19
CA LYS A 151 -17.56 -25.62 -4.52
C LYS A 151 -17.80 -27.02 -4.02
#